data_56899bbc8d29360a192b2e134432520b
#
_entry.id   56899bbc8d29360a192b2e134432520b
#
_cell.length_a   1.000
_cell.length_b   1.000
_cell.length_c   1.000
_cell.angle_alpha   90.00
_cell.angle_beta   90.00
_cell.angle_gamma   90.00
#
_symmetry.space_group_name_H-M   'P 1'
#
loop_
_entity.id
_entity.type
_entity.pdbx_description
1 polymer ?
#
loop_
_entity_poly.entity_id
_entity_poly.type
_entity_poly.pdbx_seq_one_letter_code
_entity_poly.pdbx_strand_id
1 'polypeptide(L)'
;MADRAFARVGNALIETLRITIPNTGPWTAEVEFIEAPELTGQIAIQLGSESITGTIIPTEDGTFGLKRQCMVVAGGGAWGTVLPPKHYHNDAGVRAQLIAADAAREAGETLGDFVPAAERLTADYVRPEAAAAGALQVAAGGNPWWVDYVGITHVGPRPSSAVDADAYEVLAFNPHTRRGTLAVDTLSAVTIGSIVTARLDAPQTIRE
;
A
#
# COMPACT_ATOMS: atom_id res chain seq x y z
N MET A 1 18.39 24.73 10.91
CA MET A 1 18.32 24.35 9.48
C MET A 1 17.76 22.96 9.47
N ALA A 2 16.52 22.77 9.02
CA ALA A 2 15.99 21.44 8.82
C ALA A 2 16.82 20.75 7.74
N ASP A 3 17.39 19.61 8.07
CA ASP A 3 18.13 18.78 7.12
C ASP A 3 17.14 18.37 6.04
N ARG A 4 17.32 18.79 4.80
CA ARG A 4 16.46 18.37 3.70
C ARG A 4 16.67 16.88 3.50
N ALA A 5 15.73 16.06 3.97
CA ALA A 5 15.72 14.64 3.69
C ALA A 5 15.48 14.45 2.20
N PHE A 6 16.50 14.00 1.48
CA PHE A 6 16.36 13.62 0.08
C PHE A 6 15.80 12.21 -0.01
N ALA A 7 14.76 12.04 -0.83
CA ALA A 7 14.32 10.71 -1.20
C ALA A 7 15.35 10.03 -2.11
N ARG A 8 15.65 8.75 -1.88
CA ARG A 8 16.64 8.01 -2.68
C ARG A 8 16.35 6.51 -2.71
N VAL A 9 16.90 5.85 -3.72
CA VAL A 9 16.98 4.39 -3.81
C VAL A 9 18.46 4.03 -3.90
N GLY A 10 19.02 3.44 -2.84
CA GLY A 10 20.47 3.28 -2.73
C GLY A 10 21.19 4.62 -2.84
N ASN A 11 21.99 4.79 -3.89
CA ASN A 11 22.71 6.03 -4.20
C ASN A 11 21.96 6.94 -5.20
N ALA A 12 20.90 6.45 -5.83
CA ALA A 12 20.14 7.21 -6.81
C ALA A 12 19.21 8.20 -6.14
N LEU A 13 19.35 9.47 -6.46
CA LEU A 13 18.52 10.56 -5.93
C LEU A 13 17.21 10.64 -6.69
N ILE A 14 16.14 10.80 -5.95
CA ILE A 14 14.79 11.02 -6.47
C ILE A 14 14.55 12.53 -6.55
N GLU A 15 14.11 13.01 -7.72
CA GLU A 15 13.71 14.40 -7.92
C GLU A 15 12.27 14.63 -7.50
N THR A 16 11.37 13.70 -7.91
CA THR A 16 9.95 13.76 -7.57
C THR A 16 9.47 12.40 -7.11
N LEU A 17 8.77 12.39 -6.01
CA LEU A 17 8.10 11.20 -5.46
C LEU A 17 6.66 11.54 -5.13
N ARG A 18 5.74 10.79 -5.70
CA ARG A 18 4.31 10.88 -5.39
C ARG A 18 3.81 9.52 -4.96
N ILE A 19 3.38 9.40 -3.71
CA ILE A 19 2.85 8.16 -3.16
C ILE A 19 1.32 8.29 -3.07
N THR A 20 0.63 7.30 -3.60
CA THR A 20 -0.82 7.14 -3.48
C THR A 20 -1.11 5.93 -2.61
N ILE A 21 -1.81 6.14 -1.51
CA ILE A 21 -2.15 5.09 -0.54
C ILE A 21 -3.67 4.93 -0.54
N PRO A 22 -4.22 3.93 -1.24
CA PRO A 22 -5.66 3.71 -1.28
C PRO A 22 -6.18 3.14 0.03
N ASN A 23 -7.47 3.32 0.31
CA ASN A 23 -8.12 2.68 1.46
C ASN A 23 -8.09 1.14 1.36
N THR A 24 -8.19 0.62 0.14
CA THR A 24 -8.11 -0.83 -0.14
C THR A 24 -7.17 -1.06 -1.31
N GLY A 25 -6.23 -1.99 -1.16
CA GLY A 25 -5.22 -2.30 -2.18
C GLY A 25 -3.79 -1.88 -1.78
N PRO A 26 -2.82 -2.15 -2.64
CA PRO A 26 -1.43 -1.75 -2.44
C PRO A 26 -1.27 -0.24 -2.69
N TRP A 27 -0.37 0.42 -1.95
CA TRP A 27 0.06 1.76 -2.32
C TRP A 27 0.89 1.71 -3.61
N THR A 28 0.91 2.83 -4.33
CA THR A 28 1.72 3.03 -5.52
C THR A 28 2.57 4.29 -5.37
N ALA A 29 3.72 4.31 -6.04
CA ALA A 29 4.59 5.49 -6.07
C ALA A 29 5.04 5.79 -7.50
N GLU A 30 4.78 7.01 -7.95
CA GLU A 30 5.39 7.59 -9.14
C GLU A 30 6.74 8.17 -8.73
N VAL A 31 7.82 7.67 -9.33
CA VAL A 31 9.19 8.06 -8.99
C VAL A 31 9.88 8.63 -10.21
N GLU A 32 10.42 9.84 -10.09
CA GLU A 32 11.28 10.46 -11.08
C GLU A 32 12.69 10.63 -10.50
N PHE A 33 13.69 10.05 -11.15
CA PHE A 33 15.08 10.16 -10.75
C PHE A 33 15.78 11.30 -11.47
N ILE A 34 16.75 11.94 -10.78
CA ILE A 34 17.60 12.99 -11.36
C ILE A 34 18.44 12.44 -12.53
N GLU A 35 18.86 11.18 -12.38
CA GLU A 35 19.60 10.42 -13.38
C GLU A 35 18.84 9.14 -13.70
N ALA A 36 19.25 8.38 -14.70
CA ALA A 36 18.63 7.12 -15.08
C ALA A 36 19.38 5.93 -14.46
N PRO A 37 19.12 5.58 -13.17
CA PRO A 37 19.77 4.45 -12.53
C PRO A 37 19.27 3.13 -13.12
N GLU A 38 20.13 2.13 -13.19
CA GLU A 38 19.73 0.76 -13.56
C GLU A 38 19.15 0.06 -12.32
N LEU A 39 17.83 0.10 -12.19
CA LEU A 39 17.09 -0.52 -11.10
C LEU A 39 16.01 -1.45 -11.67
N THR A 40 15.83 -2.61 -11.08
CA THR A 40 14.80 -3.58 -11.48
C THR A 40 14.26 -4.32 -10.25
N GLY A 41 13.04 -4.83 -10.35
CA GLY A 41 12.42 -5.63 -9.30
C GLY A 41 12.11 -4.83 -8.02
N GLN A 42 12.31 -5.46 -6.90
CA GLN A 42 12.01 -4.86 -5.60
C GLN A 42 13.07 -3.82 -5.20
N ILE A 43 12.61 -2.67 -4.76
CA ILE A 43 13.44 -1.55 -4.30
C ILE A 43 12.98 -1.05 -2.94
N ALA A 44 13.90 -0.43 -2.20
CA ALA A 44 13.60 0.31 -0.98
C ALA A 44 13.80 1.82 -1.24
N ILE A 45 12.73 2.59 -1.14
CA ILE A 45 12.77 4.06 -1.24
C ILE A 45 13.01 4.60 0.15
N GLN A 46 14.13 5.28 0.35
CA GLN A 46 14.49 5.91 1.62
C GLN A 46 13.97 7.35 1.66
N LEU A 47 13.31 7.71 2.75
CA LEU A 47 12.69 9.02 3.02
C LEU A 47 13.21 9.49 4.38
N GLY A 48 14.35 10.18 4.38
CA GLY A 48 15.03 10.49 5.64
C GLY A 48 15.47 9.23 6.39
N SER A 49 14.95 9.03 7.59
CA SER A 49 15.18 7.83 8.42
C SER A 49 14.25 6.67 8.10
N GLU A 50 13.23 6.88 7.29
CA GLU A 50 12.21 5.90 6.96
C GLU A 50 12.50 5.23 5.61
N SER A 51 11.92 4.05 5.41
CA SER A 51 12.05 3.31 4.16
C SER A 51 10.74 2.64 3.80
N ILE A 52 10.36 2.72 2.54
CA ILE A 52 9.21 1.99 1.99
C ILE A 52 9.69 1.00 0.93
N THR A 53 9.12 -0.19 0.92
CA THR A 53 9.52 -1.28 0.03
C THR A 53 8.44 -1.60 -0.98
N GLY A 54 8.81 -1.59 -2.25
CA GLY A 54 7.90 -1.92 -3.36
C GLY A 54 8.66 -2.43 -4.57
N THR A 55 7.93 -2.82 -5.60
CA THR A 55 8.46 -3.41 -6.82
C THR A 55 8.20 -2.51 -8.02
N ILE A 56 9.21 -2.26 -8.83
CA ILE A 56 9.09 -1.52 -10.09
C ILE A 56 8.23 -2.31 -11.07
N ILE A 57 7.24 -1.66 -11.67
CA ILE A 57 6.38 -2.24 -12.70
C ILE A 57 7.08 -2.05 -14.07
N PRO A 58 7.53 -3.13 -14.74
CA PRO A 58 8.33 -3.00 -15.97
C PRO A 58 7.61 -2.32 -17.13
N THR A 59 6.28 -2.40 -17.19
CA THR A 59 5.47 -1.76 -18.24
C THR A 59 5.28 -0.26 -18.05
N GLU A 60 5.61 0.24 -16.86
CA GLU A 60 5.48 1.66 -16.49
C GLU A 60 6.83 2.23 -16.04
N ASP A 61 7.88 1.76 -16.70
CA ASP A 61 9.26 2.17 -16.48
C ASP A 61 9.84 2.69 -17.80
N GLY A 62 10.42 3.87 -17.78
CA GLY A 62 10.96 4.49 -18.98
C GLY A 62 11.96 5.59 -18.69
N THR A 63 12.77 5.89 -19.69
CA THR A 63 13.75 6.99 -19.67
C THR A 63 13.34 8.08 -20.63
N PHE A 64 13.48 9.32 -20.19
CA PHE A 64 13.33 10.50 -21.03
C PHE A 64 14.54 11.42 -20.86
N GLY A 65 15.39 11.48 -21.88
CA GLY A 65 16.67 12.16 -21.79
C GLY A 65 17.59 11.49 -20.76
N LEU A 66 18.02 12.24 -19.76
CA LEU A 66 18.86 11.75 -18.66
C LEU A 66 18.06 11.29 -17.44
N LYS A 67 16.74 11.47 -17.46
CA LYS A 67 15.86 11.14 -16.33
C LYS A 67 15.19 9.78 -16.55
N ARG A 68 14.89 9.12 -15.45
CA ARG A 68 14.08 7.91 -15.44
C ARG A 68 12.83 8.14 -14.63
N GLN A 69 11.69 7.71 -15.15
CA GLN A 69 10.41 7.63 -14.44
C GLN A 69 9.98 6.17 -14.33
N CYS A 70 9.52 5.78 -13.18
CA CYS A 70 8.95 4.46 -12.99
C CYS A 70 7.78 4.49 -11.99
N MET A 71 6.89 3.50 -12.14
CA MET A 71 5.86 3.19 -11.16
C MET A 71 6.36 2.08 -10.24
N VAL A 72 6.20 2.28 -8.94
CA VAL A 72 6.50 1.30 -7.90
C VAL A 72 5.21 0.91 -7.23
N VAL A 73 4.98 -0.39 -7.04
CA VAL A 73 3.82 -0.94 -6.32
C VAL A 73 4.30 -1.60 -5.03
N ALA A 74 3.56 -1.43 -3.96
CA ALA A 74 3.85 -2.00 -2.65
C ALA A 74 4.11 -3.51 -2.69
N GLY A 75 5.04 -3.98 -1.85
CA GLY A 75 5.37 -5.40 -1.71
C GLY A 75 6.01 -6.01 -2.94
N GLY A 76 5.60 -7.22 -3.30
CA GLY A 76 6.03 -7.92 -4.50
C GLY A 76 5.46 -7.36 -5.81
N GLY A 77 4.43 -6.50 -5.72
CA GLY A 77 3.74 -5.95 -6.89
C GLY A 77 2.93 -6.97 -7.68
N ALA A 78 2.70 -8.14 -7.11
CA ALA A 78 2.20 -9.32 -7.83
C ALA A 78 0.72 -9.67 -7.53
N TRP A 79 0.00 -8.84 -6.79
CA TRP A 79 -1.44 -9.04 -6.57
C TRP A 79 -2.28 -8.99 -7.86
N GLY A 80 -1.74 -8.44 -8.95
CA GLY A 80 -2.33 -8.49 -10.29
C GLY A 80 -2.11 -9.80 -11.05
N THR A 81 -1.27 -10.70 -10.55
CA THR A 81 -0.96 -11.99 -11.21
C THR A 81 -2.23 -12.84 -11.33
N VAL A 82 -2.51 -13.31 -12.55
CA VAL A 82 -3.64 -14.20 -12.81
C VAL A 82 -3.27 -15.59 -12.30
N LEU A 83 -4.07 -16.08 -11.35
CA LEU A 83 -3.93 -17.42 -10.77
C LEU A 83 -4.88 -18.41 -11.46
N PRO A 84 -4.47 -19.67 -11.63
CA PRO A 84 -5.34 -20.70 -12.19
C PRO A 84 -6.51 -21.02 -11.25
N PRO A 85 -7.60 -21.62 -11.76
CA PRO A 85 -8.71 -22.04 -10.94
C PRO A 85 -8.26 -23.11 -9.96
N LYS A 86 -8.83 -23.09 -8.74
CA LYS A 86 -8.50 -24.03 -7.67
C LYS A 86 -9.72 -24.38 -6.83
N HIS A 87 -9.95 -25.65 -6.62
CA HIS A 87 -11.04 -26.15 -5.79
C HIS A 87 -10.57 -26.38 -4.35
N TYR A 88 -11.41 -25.97 -3.41
CA TYR A 88 -11.24 -26.16 -1.97
C TYR A 88 -12.49 -26.84 -1.43
N HIS A 89 -12.32 -27.84 -0.57
CA HIS A 89 -13.40 -28.53 0.08
C HIS A 89 -13.12 -28.71 1.58
N ASN A 90 -14.13 -28.44 2.40
CA ASN A 90 -14.12 -28.72 3.83
C ASN A 90 -15.56 -28.73 4.34
N ASP A 91 -16.04 -29.87 4.88
CA ASP A 91 -17.42 -30.02 5.39
C ASP A 91 -17.81 -28.97 6.43
N ALA A 92 -16.86 -28.49 7.23
CA ALA A 92 -17.07 -27.41 8.21
C ALA A 92 -16.98 -26.00 7.59
N GLY A 93 -16.87 -25.90 6.27
CA GLY A 93 -16.58 -24.64 5.54
C GLY A 93 -15.09 -24.39 5.33
N VAL A 94 -14.73 -23.90 4.15
CA VAL A 94 -13.35 -23.56 3.78
C VAL A 94 -12.91 -22.32 4.55
N ARG A 95 -11.76 -22.37 5.19
CA ARG A 95 -11.20 -21.21 5.91
C ARG A 95 -10.83 -20.11 4.93
N ALA A 96 -11.31 -18.89 5.15
CA ALA A 96 -10.97 -17.71 4.36
C ALA A 96 -9.45 -17.45 4.33
N GLN A 97 -8.78 -17.62 5.47
CA GLN A 97 -7.34 -17.46 5.58
C GLN A 97 -6.55 -18.44 4.67
N LEU A 98 -7.05 -19.67 4.47
CA LEU A 98 -6.40 -20.63 3.58
C LEU A 98 -6.39 -20.13 2.14
N ILE A 99 -7.51 -19.56 1.67
CA ILE A 99 -7.64 -19.03 0.32
C ILE A 99 -6.72 -17.83 0.13
N ALA A 100 -6.69 -16.90 1.11
CA ALA A 100 -5.84 -15.72 1.08
C ALA A 100 -4.35 -16.11 1.10
N ALA A 101 -3.94 -17.03 1.99
CA ALA A 101 -2.56 -17.49 2.11
C ALA A 101 -2.08 -18.22 0.84
N ASP A 102 -2.94 -19.05 0.23
CA ASP A 102 -2.63 -19.71 -1.03
C ASP A 102 -2.46 -18.70 -2.17
N ALA A 103 -3.36 -17.71 -2.26
CA ALA A 103 -3.27 -16.65 -3.27
C ALA A 103 -2.00 -15.82 -3.10
N ALA A 104 -1.66 -15.43 -1.88
CA ALA A 104 -0.42 -14.70 -1.58
C ALA A 104 0.82 -15.50 -1.98
N ARG A 105 0.89 -16.77 -1.55
CA ARG A 105 2.01 -17.66 -1.87
C ARG A 105 2.17 -17.88 -3.37
N GLU A 106 1.07 -18.14 -4.09
CA GLU A 106 1.08 -18.39 -5.54
C GLU A 106 1.43 -17.13 -6.33
N ALA A 107 1.08 -15.95 -5.81
CA ALA A 107 1.48 -14.66 -6.38
C ALA A 107 2.90 -14.22 -5.99
N GLY A 108 3.50 -14.81 -4.95
CA GLY A 108 4.80 -14.38 -4.42
C GLY A 108 4.69 -13.18 -3.47
N GLU A 109 3.53 -12.98 -2.86
CA GLU A 109 3.27 -11.93 -1.87
C GLU A 109 3.33 -12.44 -0.44
N THR A 110 3.54 -11.53 0.51
CA THR A 110 3.56 -11.86 1.94
C THR A 110 2.25 -11.44 2.59
N LEU A 111 1.59 -12.37 3.28
CA LEU A 111 0.38 -12.11 4.06
C LEU A 111 0.74 -12.01 5.55
N GLY A 112 0.33 -10.92 6.19
CA GLY A 112 0.44 -10.67 7.62
C GLY A 112 -0.89 -10.87 8.35
N ASP A 113 -1.34 -9.85 9.08
CA ASP A 113 -2.59 -9.92 9.84
C ASP A 113 -3.77 -10.13 8.91
N PHE A 114 -4.64 -11.09 9.29
CA PHE A 114 -5.79 -11.45 8.50
C PHE A 114 -7.05 -11.48 9.36
N VAL A 115 -7.86 -10.43 9.24
CA VAL A 115 -9.13 -10.27 9.94
C VAL A 115 -10.25 -10.19 8.90
N PRO A 116 -10.81 -11.33 8.46
CA PRO A 116 -11.90 -11.35 7.47
C PRO A 116 -13.24 -11.01 8.12
N ALA A 117 -14.23 -10.65 7.28
CA ALA A 117 -15.61 -10.46 7.75
C ALA A 117 -16.25 -11.79 8.20
N ALA A 118 -15.82 -12.92 7.61
CA ALA A 118 -16.21 -14.27 8.01
C ALA A 118 -15.00 -15.20 7.98
N GLU A 119 -14.81 -15.98 9.02
CA GLU A 119 -13.67 -16.92 9.10
C GLU A 119 -13.76 -18.06 8.08
N ARG A 120 -14.98 -18.40 7.66
CA ARG A 120 -15.25 -19.51 6.76
C ARG A 120 -16.19 -19.10 5.64
N LEU A 121 -15.95 -19.68 4.48
CA LEU A 121 -16.83 -19.67 3.31
C LEU A 121 -17.69 -20.95 3.28
N THR A 122 -18.32 -21.24 2.14
CA THR A 122 -19.08 -22.48 1.90
C THR A 122 -18.21 -23.72 2.04
N ALA A 123 -18.84 -24.90 2.19
CA ALA A 123 -18.13 -26.18 2.27
C ALA A 123 -17.31 -26.45 1.01
N ASP A 124 -17.84 -26.04 -0.14
CA ASP A 124 -17.16 -26.09 -1.44
C ASP A 124 -16.95 -24.68 -1.94
N TYR A 125 -15.71 -24.34 -2.27
CA TYR A 125 -15.34 -23.09 -2.88
C TYR A 125 -14.42 -23.32 -4.07
N VAL A 126 -14.77 -22.73 -5.21
CA VAL A 126 -13.92 -22.73 -6.40
C VAL A 126 -13.39 -21.31 -6.62
N ARG A 127 -12.07 -21.14 -6.47
CA ARG A 127 -11.39 -19.92 -6.90
C ARG A 127 -11.40 -19.92 -8.43
N PRO A 128 -12.02 -18.93 -9.08
CA PRO A 128 -11.95 -18.82 -10.54
C PRO A 128 -10.53 -18.42 -11.00
N GLU A 129 -10.27 -18.56 -12.30
CA GLU A 129 -9.12 -17.92 -12.92
C GLU A 129 -9.30 -16.39 -12.85
N ALA A 130 -8.47 -15.73 -12.06
CA ALA A 130 -8.54 -14.30 -11.81
C ALA A 130 -7.25 -13.79 -11.19
N ALA A 131 -7.11 -12.45 -11.10
CA ALA A 131 -6.03 -11.83 -10.35
C ALA A 131 -6.02 -12.31 -8.89
N ALA A 132 -4.85 -12.50 -8.30
CA ALA A 132 -4.68 -12.92 -6.90
C ALA A 132 -5.42 -12.02 -5.91
N ALA A 133 -5.46 -10.71 -6.19
CA ALA A 133 -6.26 -9.74 -5.44
C ALA A 133 -7.75 -10.09 -5.37
N GLY A 134 -8.31 -10.69 -6.42
CA GLY A 134 -9.70 -11.15 -6.43
C GLY A 134 -9.96 -12.26 -5.40
N ALA A 135 -9.05 -13.23 -5.29
CA ALA A 135 -9.13 -14.27 -4.27
C ALA A 135 -8.99 -13.70 -2.85
N LEU A 136 -8.08 -12.72 -2.67
CA LEU A 136 -7.92 -12.01 -1.40
C LEU A 136 -9.19 -11.24 -1.02
N GLN A 137 -9.83 -10.53 -1.97
CA GLN A 137 -11.07 -9.80 -1.72
C GLN A 137 -12.22 -10.70 -1.31
N VAL A 138 -12.37 -11.86 -1.95
CA VAL A 138 -13.38 -12.86 -1.56
C VAL A 138 -13.10 -13.38 -0.15
N ALA A 139 -11.85 -13.71 0.15
CA ALA A 139 -11.46 -14.18 1.48
C ALA A 139 -11.63 -13.10 2.55
N ALA A 140 -11.40 -11.84 2.23
CA ALA A 140 -11.62 -10.70 3.13
C ALA A 140 -13.10 -10.48 3.46
N GLY A 141 -14.02 -10.90 2.57
CA GLY A 141 -15.47 -10.81 2.80
C GLY A 141 -16.00 -9.38 2.87
N GLY A 142 -15.34 -8.45 2.17
CA GLY A 142 -15.69 -7.02 2.16
C GLY A 142 -14.89 -6.15 3.14
N ASN A 143 -14.09 -6.75 4.02
CA ASN A 143 -13.12 -5.97 4.81
C ASN A 143 -12.03 -5.40 3.89
N PRO A 144 -11.51 -4.20 4.18
CA PRO A 144 -10.41 -3.62 3.43
C PRO A 144 -9.15 -4.50 3.56
N TRP A 145 -8.30 -4.44 2.55
CA TRP A 145 -6.96 -5.00 2.62
C TRP A 145 -5.96 -3.96 2.12
N TRP A 146 -4.75 -4.03 2.60
CA TRP A 146 -3.73 -3.03 2.30
C TRP A 146 -2.32 -3.61 2.48
N VAL A 147 -1.34 -2.97 1.87
CA VAL A 147 0.07 -3.34 2.00
C VAL A 147 0.77 -2.27 2.82
N ASP A 148 1.53 -2.66 3.83
CA ASP A 148 2.30 -1.74 4.66
C ASP A 148 3.58 -1.24 3.96
N TYR A 149 4.35 -0.41 4.64
CA TYR A 149 5.58 0.16 4.08
C TYR A 149 6.74 -0.83 3.99
N VAL A 150 6.66 -1.97 4.65
CA VAL A 150 7.67 -3.04 4.53
C VAL A 150 7.26 -4.12 3.53
N GLY A 151 6.09 -3.98 2.89
CA GLY A 151 5.63 -4.85 1.82
C GLY A 151 4.78 -6.04 2.28
N ILE A 152 4.25 -6.00 3.50
CA ILE A 152 3.36 -7.04 4.04
C ILE A 152 1.90 -6.66 3.80
N THR A 153 1.12 -7.61 3.29
CA THR A 153 -0.32 -7.44 3.05
C THR A 153 -1.12 -7.78 4.30
N HIS A 154 -2.02 -6.90 4.69
CA HIS A 154 -2.94 -7.07 5.81
C HIS A 154 -4.39 -7.04 5.33
N VAL A 155 -5.27 -7.75 6.03
CA VAL A 155 -6.72 -7.74 5.82
C VAL A 155 -7.41 -7.33 7.12
N GLY A 156 -8.31 -6.38 7.03
CA GLY A 156 -9.06 -5.84 8.17
C GLY A 156 -8.95 -4.32 8.28
N PRO A 157 -9.50 -3.74 9.34
CA PRO A 157 -9.42 -2.31 9.57
C PRO A 157 -7.95 -1.90 9.79
N ARG A 158 -7.56 -0.79 9.16
CA ARG A 158 -6.25 -0.20 9.46
C ARG A 158 -6.24 0.29 10.91
N PRO A 159 -5.11 0.15 11.61
CA PRO A 159 -4.94 0.80 12.90
C PRO A 159 -5.18 2.30 12.76
N SER A 160 -5.97 2.88 13.66
CA SER A 160 -6.17 4.32 13.73
C SER A 160 -5.47 4.87 14.97
N SER A 161 -4.75 5.98 14.80
CA SER A 161 -4.10 6.67 15.90
C SER A 161 -4.27 8.17 15.75
N ALA A 162 -4.38 8.87 16.87
CA ALA A 162 -4.30 10.32 16.87
C ALA A 162 -2.87 10.73 16.49
N VAL A 163 -2.76 11.68 15.57
CA VAL A 163 -1.46 12.27 15.22
C VAL A 163 -1.14 13.36 16.22
N ASP A 164 0.11 13.39 16.69
CA ASP A 164 0.59 14.47 17.53
C ASP A 164 0.45 15.81 16.78
N ALA A 165 -0.13 16.81 17.44
CA ALA A 165 -0.37 18.12 16.85
C ALA A 165 0.91 18.82 16.38
N ASP A 166 2.05 18.49 16.97
CA ASP A 166 3.36 19.03 16.62
C ASP A 166 4.02 18.29 15.44
N ALA A 167 3.46 17.13 15.02
CA ALA A 167 4.02 16.31 13.94
C ALA A 167 3.56 16.74 12.55
N TYR A 168 2.66 17.70 12.42
CA TYR A 168 2.15 18.17 11.13
C TYR A 168 1.71 19.62 11.16
N GLU A 169 1.70 20.25 9.98
CA GLU A 169 1.12 21.55 9.72
C GLU A 169 0.01 21.42 8.67
N VAL A 170 -1.17 21.98 8.95
CA VAL A 170 -2.26 22.04 7.96
C VAL A 170 -2.02 23.24 7.03
N LEU A 171 -1.61 22.96 5.80
CA LEU A 171 -1.36 23.98 4.78
C LEU A 171 -2.65 24.46 4.11
N ALA A 172 -3.59 23.56 3.89
CA ALA A 172 -4.89 23.85 3.29
C ALA A 172 -5.92 22.83 3.71
N PHE A 173 -7.19 23.25 3.83
CA PHE A 173 -8.32 22.34 4.01
C PHE A 173 -9.57 22.88 3.29
N ASN A 174 -10.21 22.03 2.52
CA ASN A 174 -11.48 22.32 1.86
C ASN A 174 -12.61 21.53 2.54
N PRO A 175 -13.50 22.17 3.32
CA PRO A 175 -14.54 21.48 4.06
C PRO A 175 -15.62 20.84 3.16
N HIS A 176 -15.84 21.36 1.95
CA HIS A 176 -16.83 20.78 1.03
C HIS A 176 -16.37 19.47 0.41
N THR A 177 -15.10 19.40 0.01
CA THR A 177 -14.52 18.17 -0.56
C THR A 177 -13.88 17.29 0.49
N ARG A 178 -13.73 17.78 1.73
CA ARG A 178 -13.01 17.14 2.85
C ARG A 178 -11.58 16.74 2.48
N ARG A 179 -10.94 17.55 1.62
CA ARG A 179 -9.55 17.36 1.22
C ARG A 179 -8.67 18.40 1.91
N GLY A 180 -7.52 17.94 2.38
CA GLY A 180 -6.53 18.79 3.00
C GLY A 180 -5.13 18.52 2.45
N THR A 181 -4.26 19.50 2.62
CA THR A 181 -2.82 19.36 2.39
C THR A 181 -2.12 19.56 3.72
N LEU A 182 -1.29 18.61 4.09
CA LEU A 182 -0.50 18.64 5.31
C LEU A 182 0.98 18.68 4.95
N ALA A 183 1.77 19.43 5.71
CA ALA A 183 3.20 19.27 5.77
C ALA A 183 3.53 18.37 6.98
N VAL A 184 4.39 17.40 6.80
CA VAL A 184 4.80 16.45 7.85
C VAL A 184 6.31 16.26 7.80
N ASP A 185 6.91 16.02 8.96
CA ASP A 185 8.35 15.79 9.04
C ASP A 185 8.71 14.34 8.67
N THR A 186 7.79 13.40 8.91
CA THR A 186 8.00 11.97 8.66
C THR A 186 6.77 11.36 7.99
N LEU A 187 6.97 10.38 7.09
CA LEU A 187 5.88 9.70 6.40
C LEU A 187 5.00 8.91 7.37
N SER A 188 5.59 8.31 8.40
CA SER A 188 4.86 7.51 9.39
C SER A 188 4.01 8.35 10.33
N ALA A 189 4.26 9.66 10.44
CA ALA A 189 3.47 10.54 11.29
C ALA A 189 2.00 10.62 10.85
N VAL A 190 1.74 10.52 9.54
CA VAL A 190 0.38 10.62 8.99
C VAL A 190 0.15 9.53 7.96
N THR A 191 -0.71 8.57 8.29
CA THR A 191 -1.10 7.44 7.43
C THR A 191 -2.62 7.38 7.26
N ILE A 192 -3.11 6.52 6.38
CA ILE A 192 -4.56 6.26 6.33
C ILE A 192 -5.01 5.68 7.68
N GLY A 193 -6.08 6.25 8.24
CA GLY A 193 -6.54 5.95 9.58
C GLY A 193 -6.06 6.93 10.65
N SER A 194 -5.07 7.76 10.36
CA SER A 194 -4.63 8.83 11.27
C SER A 194 -5.74 9.85 11.53
N ILE A 195 -5.87 10.30 12.77
CA ILE A 195 -6.88 11.28 13.19
C ILE A 195 -6.17 12.61 13.41
N VAL A 196 -6.47 13.58 12.56
CA VAL A 196 -5.98 14.94 12.64
C VAL A 196 -7.01 15.80 13.37
N THR A 197 -6.62 16.42 14.49
CA THR A 197 -7.53 17.18 15.36
C THR A 197 -7.23 18.66 15.43
N ALA A 198 -6.01 19.10 15.05
CA ALA A 198 -5.59 20.47 15.24
C ALA A 198 -6.35 21.45 14.32
N ARG A 199 -6.86 22.52 14.92
CA ARG A 199 -7.49 23.66 14.23
C ARG A 199 -8.68 23.32 13.31
N LEU A 200 -9.31 22.17 13.53
CA LEU A 200 -10.54 21.80 12.84
C LEU A 200 -11.70 21.83 13.84
N ASP A 201 -12.89 22.22 13.39
CA ASP A 201 -14.09 22.29 14.24
C ASP A 201 -14.50 20.92 14.79
N ALA A 202 -14.07 19.85 14.12
CA ALA A 202 -14.24 18.46 14.55
C ALA A 202 -13.07 17.60 14.07
N PRO A 203 -12.76 16.49 14.77
CA PRO A 203 -11.75 15.54 14.33
C PRO A 203 -12.07 15.01 12.93
N GLN A 204 -11.05 14.96 12.09
CA GLN A 204 -11.16 14.41 10.74
C GLN A 204 -10.26 13.18 10.62
N THR A 205 -10.82 12.07 10.14
CA THR A 205 -10.02 10.89 9.82
C THR A 205 -9.47 11.01 8.40
N ILE A 206 -8.18 10.80 8.22
CA ILE A 206 -7.56 10.78 6.90
C ILE A 206 -8.06 9.53 6.18
N ARG A 207 -8.76 9.77 5.09
CA ARG A 207 -9.18 8.75 4.14
C ARG A 207 -8.61 9.17 2.80
N GLU A 208 -8.06 8.24 2.05
CA GLU A 208 -7.44 8.50 0.72
C GLU A 208 -7.07 9.95 0.40
#